data_4b0a13f51297827583a868cb91d9b0a5
#
_entry.id   4b0a13f51297827583a868cb91d9b0a5
#
_cell.length_a   1.000
_cell.length_b   1.000
_cell.length_c   1.000
_cell.angle_alpha   90.00
_cell.angle_beta   90.00
_cell.angle_gamma   90.00
#
_symmetry.space_group_name_H-M   'P 1'
#
loop_
_entity.id
_entity.type
_entity.pdbx_description
1 polymer ?
#
loop_
_entity_poly.entity_id
_entity_poly.type
_entity_poly.pdbx_seq_one_letter_code
_entity_poly.pdbx_strand_id
1 'polypeptide(L)'
;MRHRLGEVSGQQDYRRPDSRFSDELLALYQQEGERSRRGSIRQGLWTAVFIYLLFAVTDIILIPDVAFYAIIARLLVVISSLLTLEIQLRRGASTAALDLTCATALVMGYIGWLLPSLFTDNLENMSYYMVFGAIFMMCANLFFTFRVHRSLVS
;
A
#
# COMPACT_ATOMS: atom_id res chain seq x y z
N MET A 1 29.72 75.11 -13.86
CA MET A 1 29.10 74.16 -14.77
C MET A 1 29.12 72.81 -14.12
N ARG A 2 27.98 72.36 -13.52
CA ARG A 2 27.81 70.98 -12.91
C ARG A 2 26.68 70.31 -13.65
N HIS A 3 27.03 69.35 -14.50
CA HIS A 3 26.09 68.41 -15.09
C HIS A 3 25.60 67.44 -14.03
N ARG A 4 24.31 67.49 -13.68
CA ARG A 4 23.61 66.42 -12.98
C ARG A 4 23.17 65.36 -13.99
N LEU A 5 23.81 64.26 -14.01
CA LEU A 5 23.29 63.06 -14.66
C LEU A 5 22.20 62.49 -13.75
N GLY A 6 20.97 62.56 -14.23
CA GLY A 6 19.84 61.89 -13.58
C GLY A 6 19.94 60.38 -13.76
N GLU A 7 20.13 59.67 -12.67
CA GLU A 7 19.94 58.24 -12.61
C GLU A 7 18.46 57.93 -12.77
N VAL A 8 18.12 57.45 -13.94
CA VAL A 8 16.81 56.83 -14.20
C VAL A 8 16.92 55.42 -13.62
N SER A 9 16.58 55.29 -12.34
CA SER A 9 16.36 54.00 -11.70
C SER A 9 15.03 53.42 -12.20
N GLY A 10 15.06 52.88 -13.41
CA GLY A 10 14.03 52.03 -13.94
C GLY A 10 14.22 50.62 -13.42
N GLN A 11 13.93 50.44 -12.13
CA GLN A 11 13.82 49.10 -11.58
C GLN A 11 12.48 48.53 -12.08
N GLN A 12 12.50 48.01 -13.31
CA GLN A 12 11.43 47.17 -13.82
C GLN A 12 11.29 45.98 -12.89
N ASP A 13 10.25 46.03 -12.06
CA ASP A 13 9.74 44.93 -11.29
C ASP A 13 9.35 43.80 -12.28
N TYR A 14 10.34 43.00 -12.66
CA TYR A 14 10.18 41.80 -13.46
C TYR A 14 9.55 40.74 -12.53
N ARG A 15 8.29 40.99 -12.13
CA ARG A 15 7.45 39.96 -11.56
C ARG A 15 7.35 38.85 -12.61
N ARG A 16 8.17 37.85 -12.45
CA ARG A 16 8.14 36.62 -13.25
C ARG A 16 6.71 36.06 -13.23
N PRO A 17 5.98 36.08 -14.35
CA PRO A 17 4.69 35.40 -14.44
C PRO A 17 4.84 33.89 -14.28
N ASP A 18 6.07 33.37 -14.37
CA ASP A 18 6.40 31.93 -14.29
C ASP A 18 6.18 31.30 -12.91
N SER A 19 6.22 32.05 -11.80
CA SER A 19 6.13 31.43 -10.48
C SER A 19 4.72 30.90 -10.17
N ARG A 20 3.67 31.60 -10.58
CA ARG A 20 2.28 31.13 -10.37
C ARG A 20 1.93 29.96 -11.26
N PHE A 21 2.39 29.97 -12.50
CA PHE A 21 2.17 28.88 -13.44
C PHE A 21 2.92 27.60 -13.02
N SER A 22 4.13 27.76 -12.46
CA SER A 22 4.87 26.64 -11.89
C SER A 22 4.22 26.07 -10.63
N ASP A 23 3.64 26.93 -9.76
CA ASP A 23 2.95 26.50 -8.54
C ASP A 23 1.64 25.77 -8.86
N GLU A 24 0.87 26.23 -9.84
CA GLU A 24 -0.32 25.54 -10.33
C GLU A 24 0.01 24.18 -10.97
N LEU A 25 1.05 24.12 -11.79
CA LEU A 25 1.53 22.87 -12.38
C LEU A 25 2.00 21.89 -11.30
N LEU A 26 2.77 22.35 -10.33
CA LEU A 26 3.21 21.53 -9.20
C LEU A 26 2.03 21.00 -8.40
N ALA A 27 1.02 21.82 -8.13
CA ALA A 27 -0.20 21.40 -7.45
C ALA A 27 -0.98 20.34 -8.24
N LEU A 28 -1.10 20.51 -9.57
CA LEU A 28 -1.72 19.52 -10.46
C LEU A 28 -0.94 18.22 -10.49
N TYR A 29 0.39 18.26 -10.60
CA TYR A 29 1.25 17.07 -10.55
C TYR A 29 1.14 16.33 -9.21
N GLN A 30 1.11 17.07 -8.09
CA GLN A 30 0.91 16.47 -6.77
C GLN A 30 -0.46 15.81 -6.64
N GLN A 31 -1.51 16.47 -7.12
CA GLN A 31 -2.88 15.94 -7.08
C GLN A 31 -3.04 14.71 -7.97
N GLU A 32 -2.44 14.69 -9.14
CA GLU A 32 -2.46 13.56 -10.07
C GLU A 32 -1.63 12.39 -9.52
N GLY A 33 -0.47 12.68 -8.92
CA GLY A 33 0.37 11.72 -8.22
C GLY A 33 -0.36 11.06 -7.05
N GLU A 34 -1.07 11.82 -6.22
CA GLU A 34 -1.86 11.26 -5.11
C GLU A 34 -3.03 10.39 -5.61
N ARG A 35 -3.72 10.81 -6.66
CA ARG A 35 -4.83 10.05 -7.25
C ARG A 35 -4.34 8.73 -7.84
N SER A 36 -3.24 8.75 -8.56
CA SER A 36 -2.57 7.56 -9.10
C SER A 36 -2.11 6.63 -7.98
N ARG A 37 -1.54 7.18 -6.91
CA ARG A 37 -1.10 6.42 -5.74
C ARG A 37 -2.25 5.71 -5.02
N ARG A 38 -3.37 6.38 -4.81
CA ARG A 38 -4.59 5.80 -4.21
C ARG A 38 -5.14 4.64 -5.05
N GLY A 39 -5.23 4.80 -6.37
CA GLY A 39 -5.62 3.74 -7.30
C GLY A 39 -4.68 2.54 -7.23
N SER A 40 -3.39 2.81 -7.18
CA SER A 40 -2.35 1.80 -7.05
C SER A 40 -2.45 1.02 -5.73
N ILE A 41 -2.69 1.67 -4.58
CA ILE A 41 -2.86 1.02 -3.27
C ILE A 41 -4.07 0.07 -3.31
N ARG A 42 -5.20 0.54 -3.85
CA ARG A 42 -6.41 -0.28 -3.98
C ARG A 42 -6.16 -1.54 -4.82
N GLN A 43 -5.55 -1.38 -5.99
CA GLN A 43 -5.23 -2.52 -6.87
C GLN A 43 -4.26 -3.50 -6.19
N GLY A 44 -3.25 -2.99 -5.47
CA GLY A 44 -2.30 -3.83 -4.75
C GLY A 44 -2.95 -4.64 -3.64
N LEU A 45 -3.87 -4.05 -2.88
CA LEU A 45 -4.58 -4.80 -1.85
C LEU A 45 -5.47 -5.88 -2.46
N TRP A 46 -6.19 -5.59 -3.55
CA TRP A 46 -6.97 -6.61 -4.25
C TRP A 46 -6.11 -7.77 -4.75
N THR A 47 -4.93 -7.47 -5.30
CA THR A 47 -3.99 -8.51 -5.74
C THR A 47 -3.49 -9.33 -4.56
N ALA A 48 -3.12 -8.68 -3.45
CA ALA A 48 -2.69 -9.37 -2.24
C ALA A 48 -3.79 -10.27 -1.65
N VAL A 49 -5.03 -9.78 -1.61
CA VAL A 49 -6.20 -10.55 -1.18
C VAL A 49 -6.41 -11.77 -2.07
N PHE A 50 -6.33 -11.62 -3.38
CA PHE A 50 -6.49 -12.74 -4.31
C PHE A 50 -5.43 -13.81 -4.07
N ILE A 51 -4.16 -13.42 -3.96
CA ILE A 51 -3.06 -14.35 -3.66
C ILE A 51 -3.29 -15.01 -2.29
N TYR A 52 -3.67 -14.23 -1.28
CA TYR A 52 -3.92 -14.74 0.07
C TYR A 52 -5.04 -15.80 0.11
N LEU A 53 -6.10 -15.60 -0.68
CA LEU A 53 -7.18 -16.58 -0.81
C LEU A 53 -6.75 -17.83 -1.59
N LEU A 54 -5.85 -17.71 -2.58
CA LEU A 54 -5.30 -18.88 -3.27
C LEU A 54 -4.57 -19.81 -2.30
N PHE A 55 -3.92 -19.26 -1.28
CA PHE A 55 -3.29 -20.06 -0.22
C PHE A 55 -4.30 -20.82 0.66
N ALA A 56 -5.61 -20.51 0.61
CA ALA A 56 -6.62 -21.33 1.28
C ALA A 56 -6.68 -22.77 0.72
N VAL A 57 -6.27 -22.96 -0.53
CA VAL A 57 -6.16 -24.30 -1.12
C VAL A 57 -5.09 -25.13 -0.41
N THR A 58 -3.98 -24.49 0.00
CA THR A 58 -2.92 -25.19 0.76
C THR A 58 -3.39 -25.61 2.14
N ASP A 59 -4.31 -24.85 2.77
CA ASP A 59 -4.89 -25.24 4.07
C ASP A 59 -5.69 -26.53 3.95
N ILE A 60 -6.49 -26.67 2.88
CA ILE A 60 -7.30 -27.88 2.62
C ILE A 60 -6.40 -29.11 2.42
N ILE A 61 -5.24 -28.93 1.77
CA ILE A 61 -4.33 -30.04 1.43
C ILE A 61 -3.44 -30.42 2.63
N LEU A 62 -2.91 -29.41 3.33
CA LEU A 62 -1.87 -29.63 4.34
C LEU A 62 -2.42 -29.80 5.76
N ILE A 63 -3.51 -29.10 6.10
CA ILE A 63 -4.14 -29.11 7.43
C ILE A 63 -5.66 -29.29 7.33
N PRO A 64 -6.15 -30.41 6.73
CA PRO A 64 -7.58 -30.62 6.45
C PRO A 64 -8.44 -30.64 7.71
N ASP A 65 -7.88 -31.05 8.85
CA ASP A 65 -8.51 -31.11 10.17
C ASP A 65 -9.00 -29.73 10.65
N VAL A 66 -8.23 -28.67 10.38
CA VAL A 66 -8.56 -27.29 10.78
C VAL A 66 -8.82 -26.36 9.60
N ALA A 67 -8.83 -26.87 8.37
CA ALA A 67 -8.97 -26.08 7.14
C ALA A 67 -10.21 -25.16 7.15
N PHE A 68 -11.33 -25.63 7.67
CA PHE A 68 -12.55 -24.85 7.77
C PHE A 68 -12.36 -23.59 8.64
N TYR A 69 -11.71 -23.73 9.79
CA TYR A 69 -11.41 -22.60 10.68
C TYR A 69 -10.37 -21.64 10.04
N ALA A 70 -9.38 -22.22 9.33
CA ALA A 70 -8.39 -21.44 8.60
C ALA A 70 -9.04 -20.57 7.51
N ILE A 71 -9.95 -21.12 6.73
CA ILE A 71 -10.69 -20.38 5.69
C ILE A 71 -11.55 -19.26 6.31
N ILE A 72 -12.27 -19.54 7.40
CA ILE A 72 -13.06 -18.51 8.11
C ILE A 72 -12.14 -17.39 8.61
N ALA A 73 -11.03 -17.71 9.25
CA ALA A 73 -10.07 -16.71 9.74
C ALA A 73 -9.54 -15.84 8.60
N ARG A 74 -9.21 -16.46 7.45
CA ARG A 74 -8.77 -15.72 6.25
C ARG A 74 -9.85 -14.78 5.72
N LEU A 75 -11.08 -15.25 5.61
CA LEU A 75 -12.20 -14.44 5.14
C LEU A 75 -12.45 -13.24 6.06
N LEU A 76 -12.39 -13.43 7.37
CA LEU A 76 -12.52 -12.34 8.34
C LEU A 76 -11.42 -11.28 8.18
N VAL A 77 -10.17 -11.70 8.02
CA VAL A 77 -9.06 -10.78 7.76
C VAL A 77 -9.23 -10.04 6.45
N VAL A 78 -9.62 -10.72 5.37
CA VAL A 78 -9.85 -10.10 4.06
C VAL A 78 -10.97 -9.08 4.12
N ILE A 79 -12.12 -9.46 4.66
CA ILE A 79 -13.31 -8.59 4.74
C ILE A 79 -13.00 -7.35 5.58
N SER A 80 -12.40 -7.53 6.77
CA SER A 80 -12.04 -6.40 7.65
C SER A 80 -11.03 -5.45 7.00
N SER A 81 -10.02 -5.99 6.31
CA SER A 81 -9.00 -5.20 5.63
C SER A 81 -9.57 -4.40 4.46
N LEU A 82 -10.40 -5.03 3.63
CA LEU A 82 -11.06 -4.37 2.49
C LEU A 82 -12.05 -3.30 2.94
N LEU A 83 -12.86 -3.58 3.98
CA LEU A 83 -13.79 -2.61 4.55
C LEU A 83 -13.05 -1.39 5.11
N THR A 84 -11.98 -1.63 5.88
CA THR A 84 -11.17 -0.56 6.47
C THR A 84 -10.55 0.32 5.38
N LEU A 85 -9.97 -0.29 4.35
CA LEU A 85 -9.40 0.45 3.23
C LEU A 85 -10.46 1.26 2.48
N GLU A 86 -11.61 0.67 2.18
CA GLU A 86 -12.68 1.36 1.44
C GLU A 86 -13.25 2.54 2.24
N ILE A 87 -13.44 2.37 3.55
CA ILE A 87 -13.88 3.46 4.45
C ILE A 87 -12.85 4.60 4.47
N GLN A 88 -11.56 4.27 4.57
CA GLN A 88 -10.49 5.26 4.57
C GLN A 88 -10.38 6.01 3.23
N LEU A 89 -10.51 5.30 2.11
CA LEU A 89 -10.54 5.90 0.78
C LEU A 89 -11.72 6.87 0.61
N ARG A 90 -12.91 6.48 1.08
CA ARG A 90 -14.11 7.36 1.04
C ARG A 90 -13.98 8.57 1.95
N ARG A 91 -13.31 8.44 3.09
CA ARG A 91 -13.07 9.55 4.02
C ARG A 91 -11.92 10.46 3.59
N GLY A 92 -11.25 10.18 2.49
CA GLY A 92 -10.12 10.99 2.01
C GLY A 92 -8.88 10.88 2.90
N ALA A 93 -8.68 9.74 3.56
CA ALA A 93 -7.55 9.51 4.44
C ALA A 93 -6.21 9.78 3.74
N SER A 94 -5.19 10.17 4.50
CA SER A 94 -3.85 10.40 4.00
C SER A 94 -3.21 9.12 3.44
N THR A 95 -2.28 9.26 2.52
CA THR A 95 -1.54 8.12 1.94
C THR A 95 -0.80 7.33 3.00
N ALA A 96 -0.27 8.00 4.05
CA ALA A 96 0.37 7.34 5.18
C ALA A 96 -0.61 6.44 5.98
N ALA A 97 -1.86 6.88 6.17
CA ALA A 97 -2.87 6.06 6.82
C ALA A 97 -3.25 4.83 5.98
N LEU A 98 -3.31 4.97 4.65
CA LEU A 98 -3.57 3.86 3.74
C LEU A 98 -2.41 2.85 3.74
N ASP A 99 -1.16 3.32 3.73
CA ASP A 99 0.03 2.47 3.82
C ASP A 99 0.07 1.70 5.14
N LEU A 100 -0.27 2.37 6.27
CA LEU A 100 -0.37 1.74 7.59
C LEU A 100 -1.46 0.66 7.60
N THR A 101 -2.61 0.92 6.97
CA THR A 101 -3.69 -0.08 6.86
C THR A 101 -3.24 -1.30 6.07
N CYS A 102 -2.53 -1.11 4.97
CA CYS A 102 -1.96 -2.23 4.20
C CYS A 102 -0.94 -3.03 5.02
N ALA A 103 -0.05 -2.35 5.75
CA ALA A 103 0.91 -3.01 6.63
C ALA A 103 0.21 -3.82 7.73
N THR A 104 -0.81 -3.23 8.38
CA THR A 104 -1.62 -3.91 9.41
C THR A 104 -2.36 -5.12 8.83
N ALA A 105 -2.93 -4.98 7.63
CA ALA A 105 -3.61 -6.09 6.94
C ALA A 105 -2.67 -7.27 6.67
N LEU A 106 -1.40 -7.01 6.30
CA LEU A 106 -0.40 -8.06 6.12
C LEU A 106 -0.06 -8.77 7.43
N VAL A 107 0.15 -8.01 8.51
CA VAL A 107 0.44 -8.59 9.82
C VAL A 107 -0.74 -9.44 10.31
N MET A 108 -1.96 -8.92 10.19
CA MET A 108 -3.18 -9.67 10.55
C MET A 108 -3.39 -10.88 9.66
N GLY A 109 -3.07 -10.78 8.37
CA GLY A 109 -3.08 -11.91 7.44
C GLY A 109 -2.12 -13.00 7.85
N TYR A 110 -0.93 -12.65 8.31
CA TYR A 110 0.06 -13.60 8.80
C TYR A 110 -0.37 -14.27 10.12
N ILE A 111 -0.91 -13.49 11.06
CA ILE A 111 -1.46 -14.03 12.32
C ILE A 111 -2.63 -14.98 12.01
N GLY A 112 -3.55 -14.58 11.15
CA GLY A 112 -4.69 -15.40 10.71
C GLY A 112 -4.26 -16.68 9.98
N TRP A 113 -3.07 -16.68 9.40
CA TRP A 113 -2.47 -17.88 8.79
C TRP A 113 -1.79 -18.77 9.83
N LEU A 114 -1.09 -18.21 10.82
CA LEU A 114 -0.42 -18.98 11.87
C LEU A 114 -1.41 -19.58 12.90
N LEU A 115 -2.49 -18.86 13.21
CA LEU A 115 -3.39 -19.26 14.29
C LEU A 115 -3.98 -20.65 14.10
N PRO A 116 -4.51 -21.06 12.95
CA PRO A 116 -5.03 -22.40 12.72
C PRO A 116 -3.96 -23.48 12.84
N SER A 117 -2.71 -23.17 12.47
CA SER A 117 -1.61 -24.14 12.53
C SER A 117 -1.26 -24.57 13.96
N LEU A 118 -1.64 -23.76 14.97
CA LEU A 118 -1.43 -24.12 16.38
C LEU A 118 -2.44 -25.17 16.88
N PHE A 119 -3.50 -25.41 16.14
CA PHE A 119 -4.59 -26.33 16.52
C PHE A 119 -4.67 -27.57 15.65
N THR A 120 -3.77 -27.73 14.68
CA THR A 120 -3.75 -28.93 13.82
C THR A 120 -3.04 -30.09 14.51
N ASP A 121 -3.61 -31.25 14.38
CA ASP A 121 -3.00 -32.52 14.81
C ASP A 121 -2.08 -33.12 13.73
N ASN A 122 -2.09 -32.56 12.52
CA ASN A 122 -1.31 -33.02 11.37
C ASN A 122 0.12 -32.45 11.36
N LEU A 123 0.94 -32.93 12.31
CA LEU A 123 2.32 -32.48 12.48
C LEU A 123 3.24 -32.86 11.30
N GLU A 124 2.88 -33.89 10.55
CA GLU A 124 3.67 -34.38 9.42
C GLU A 124 3.79 -33.31 8.31
N ASN A 125 2.71 -32.58 8.03
CA ASN A 125 2.66 -31.54 7.02
C ASN A 125 3.03 -30.15 7.54
N MET A 126 3.27 -30.01 8.82
CA MET A 126 3.53 -28.70 9.46
C MET A 126 4.74 -28.00 8.86
N SER A 127 5.82 -28.73 8.57
CA SER A 127 7.03 -28.17 7.96
C SER A 127 6.75 -27.56 6.59
N TYR A 128 5.97 -28.25 5.77
CA TYR A 128 5.56 -27.74 4.45
C TYR A 128 4.65 -26.52 4.59
N TYR A 129 3.72 -26.56 5.53
CA TYR A 129 2.84 -25.43 5.82
C TYR A 129 3.62 -24.18 6.20
N MET A 130 4.63 -24.30 7.07
CA MET A 130 5.50 -23.18 7.46
C MET A 130 6.32 -22.62 6.30
N VAL A 131 6.82 -23.49 5.40
CA VAL A 131 7.55 -23.06 4.20
C VAL A 131 6.65 -22.24 3.26
N PHE A 132 5.40 -22.67 3.04
CA PHE A 132 4.45 -21.90 2.23
C PHE A 132 4.16 -20.53 2.83
N GLY A 133 4.06 -20.41 4.14
CA GLY A 133 3.91 -19.11 4.79
C GLY A 133 5.12 -18.21 4.67
N ALA A 134 6.32 -18.78 4.77
CA ALA A 134 7.55 -18.01 4.54
C ALA A 134 7.60 -17.48 3.09
N ILE A 135 7.23 -18.31 2.10
CA ILE A 135 7.12 -17.89 0.69
C ILE A 135 6.10 -16.77 0.54
N PHE A 136 4.92 -16.89 1.17
CA PHE A 136 3.91 -15.84 1.15
C PHE A 136 4.45 -14.52 1.70
N MET A 137 5.14 -14.53 2.83
CA MET A 137 5.74 -13.34 3.44
C MET A 137 6.82 -12.73 2.55
N MET A 138 7.66 -13.55 1.92
CA MET A 138 8.66 -13.08 0.96
C MET A 138 8.01 -12.40 -0.25
N CYS A 139 6.99 -13.01 -0.84
CA CYS A 139 6.25 -12.46 -1.96
C CYS A 139 5.57 -11.14 -1.57
N ALA A 140 4.94 -11.07 -0.40
CA ALA A 140 4.30 -9.86 0.10
C ALA A 140 5.31 -8.72 0.29
N ASN A 141 6.46 -9.00 0.92
CA ASN A 141 7.53 -8.03 1.13
C ASN A 141 8.14 -7.53 -0.20
N LEU A 142 8.41 -8.43 -1.14
CA LEU A 142 8.89 -8.05 -2.47
C LEU A 142 7.88 -7.13 -3.18
N PHE A 143 6.60 -7.46 -3.11
CA PHE A 143 5.55 -6.66 -3.74
C PHE A 143 5.49 -5.24 -3.16
N PHE A 144 5.65 -5.09 -1.84
CA PHE A 144 5.73 -3.78 -1.18
C PHE A 144 7.00 -3.03 -1.52
N THR A 145 8.15 -3.68 -1.52
CA THR A 145 9.46 -3.07 -1.81
C THR A 145 9.53 -2.55 -3.25
N PHE A 146 9.10 -3.32 -4.22
CA PHE A 146 9.04 -2.88 -5.62
C PHE A 146 8.11 -1.69 -5.83
N ARG A 147 7.08 -1.58 -5.04
CA ARG A 147 6.10 -0.51 -5.14
C ARG A 147 6.61 0.79 -4.55
N VAL A 148 7.25 0.74 -3.39
CA VAL A 148 7.88 1.90 -2.75
C VAL A 148 9.00 2.44 -3.64
N HIS A 149 9.80 1.57 -4.24
CA HIS A 149 10.89 1.99 -5.14
C HIS A 149 10.38 2.69 -6.40
N ARG A 150 9.28 2.23 -7.01
CA ARG A 150 8.65 2.92 -8.15
C ARG A 150 8.11 4.30 -7.80
N SER A 151 7.60 4.47 -6.58
CA SER A 151 7.08 5.75 -6.09
C SER A 151 8.17 6.79 -5.77
N LEU A 152 9.42 6.35 -5.60
CA LEU A 152 10.58 7.24 -5.34
C LEU A 152 11.31 7.66 -6.63
N VAL A 153 11.11 6.96 -7.73
CA VAL A 153 11.79 7.21 -9.02
C VAL A 153 10.88 7.97 -10.00
N SER A 154 9.60 8.14 -9.70
CA SER A 154 8.60 8.91 -10.44
C SER A 154 8.39 10.28 -9.82
#